data_64280a069e7b5678b5a4291a9aeb6657
#
_entry.id   64280a069e7b5678b5a4291a9aeb6657
#
_cell.length_a   1.000
_cell.length_b   1.000
_cell.length_c   1.000
_cell.angle_alpha   90.00
_cell.angle_beta   90.00
_cell.angle_gamma   90.00
#
_symmetry.space_group_name_H-M   'P 1'
#
loop_
_entity.id
_entity.type
_entity.pdbx_description
1 polymer ?
#
loop_
_entity_poly.entity_id
_entity_poly.type
_entity_poly.pdbx_seq_one_letter_code
_entity_poly.pdbx_strand_id
1 'polypeptide(L)'
;MKKRSYEGRLFVLGKITAGMLSVKITGKIADTLIFEKWKDKQTVKKYAVPKNPKTAKQQTQRSFMAPVIEAWHNDGYTIEDKEAWNLYAKIIKVNATGYNMFTRFKINAQKESKTWAKLTNCQITNITGSGCTVTVNVPIDKTSVLFFGSSKVALYKQVSGVFSSGHSTFLISGLDEFTRYFFYIKNASAGEVARTGIYTFKTVVGGGFGWFVVGWFSYGDWFYDGPALVPGWFIAGWFDVGGWFSE
;
A
#
# COMPACT_ATOMS: atom_id res chain seq x y z
N MET A 1 1.70 -56.54 -29.43
CA MET A 1 1.89 -55.08 -29.27
C MET A 1 0.67 -54.34 -29.79
N LYS A 2 -0.21 -53.84 -28.91
CA LYS A 2 -1.39 -53.05 -29.31
C LYS A 2 -1.04 -51.56 -29.27
N LYS A 3 -0.91 -50.92 -30.41
CA LYS A 3 -0.83 -49.45 -30.53
C LYS A 3 -2.13 -48.83 -30.03
N ARG A 4 -2.09 -48.11 -28.91
CA ARG A 4 -3.19 -47.22 -28.52
C ARG A 4 -3.07 -45.96 -29.37
N SER A 5 -4.00 -45.78 -30.31
CA SER A 5 -4.22 -44.51 -30.99
C SER A 5 -4.76 -43.50 -29.98
N TYR A 6 -4.01 -42.46 -29.74
CA TYR A 6 -4.54 -41.29 -29.04
C TYR A 6 -5.36 -40.48 -30.06
N GLU A 7 -6.66 -40.68 -30.07
CA GLU A 7 -7.55 -39.73 -30.72
C GLU A 7 -7.41 -38.38 -30.04
N GLY A 8 -6.76 -37.45 -30.71
CA GLY A 8 -6.69 -36.05 -30.34
C GLY A 8 -8.08 -35.44 -30.34
N ARG A 9 -8.75 -35.43 -29.20
CA ARG A 9 -9.99 -34.66 -29.03
C ARG A 9 -9.64 -33.17 -29.09
N LEU A 10 -9.97 -32.57 -30.21
CA LEU A 10 -9.92 -31.14 -30.42
C LEU A 10 -10.85 -30.48 -29.38
N PHE A 11 -10.30 -29.79 -28.40
CA PHE A 11 -11.10 -29.02 -27.48
C PHE A 11 -11.54 -27.74 -28.17
N VAL A 12 -12.77 -27.72 -28.62
CA VAL A 12 -13.40 -26.50 -29.16
C VAL A 12 -13.69 -25.60 -27.95
N LEU A 13 -12.91 -24.55 -27.81
CA LEU A 13 -13.22 -23.44 -26.92
C LEU A 13 -14.35 -22.63 -27.57
N GLY A 14 -15.59 -22.90 -27.16
CA GLY A 14 -16.73 -22.11 -27.58
C GLY A 14 -16.66 -20.70 -27.00
N LYS A 15 -16.62 -19.69 -27.85
CA LYS A 15 -16.76 -18.29 -27.47
C LYS A 15 -18.24 -17.93 -27.45
N ILE A 16 -18.78 -17.64 -26.28
CA ILE A 16 -20.15 -17.15 -26.14
C ILE A 16 -20.13 -15.64 -26.28
N THR A 17 -20.72 -15.11 -27.35
CA THR A 17 -20.81 -13.67 -27.61
C THR A 17 -22.02 -13.01 -26.96
N ALA A 18 -23.06 -13.80 -26.64
CA ALA A 18 -24.19 -13.37 -25.82
C ALA A 18 -24.63 -14.55 -24.96
N GLY A 19 -24.99 -14.28 -23.71
CA GLY A 19 -25.53 -15.32 -22.83
C GLY A 19 -26.91 -15.74 -23.30
N MET A 20 -27.18 -17.04 -23.39
CA MET A 20 -28.48 -17.56 -23.82
C MET A 20 -29.63 -17.11 -22.90
N LEU A 21 -29.35 -16.76 -21.64
CA LEU A 21 -30.37 -16.38 -20.65
C LEU A 21 -29.90 -15.27 -19.67
N SER A 22 -28.64 -14.84 -19.73
CA SER A 22 -28.10 -13.84 -18.82
C SER A 22 -26.90 -13.12 -19.45
N VAL A 23 -26.77 -11.84 -19.13
CA VAL A 23 -25.64 -11.00 -19.59
C VAL A 23 -24.31 -11.42 -18.92
N LYS A 24 -24.36 -12.09 -17.79
CA LYS A 24 -23.17 -12.57 -17.06
C LYS A 24 -23.45 -13.95 -16.48
N ILE A 25 -22.79 -14.95 -17.02
CA ILE A 25 -22.83 -16.32 -16.49
C ILE A 25 -21.46 -16.63 -15.92
N THR A 26 -21.39 -16.99 -14.63
CA THR A 26 -20.17 -17.47 -13.98
C THR A 26 -20.51 -18.66 -13.11
N GLY A 27 -19.61 -19.61 -13.05
CA GLY A 27 -19.79 -20.80 -12.22
C GLY A 27 -19.57 -22.11 -12.95
N LYS A 28 -19.82 -23.20 -12.22
CA LYS A 28 -19.64 -24.58 -12.69
C LYS A 28 -20.98 -25.24 -12.84
N ILE A 29 -21.18 -25.96 -13.93
CA ILE A 29 -22.38 -26.77 -14.17
C ILE A 29 -22.00 -28.25 -14.15
N ALA A 30 -22.62 -28.99 -13.23
CA ALA A 30 -22.60 -30.47 -13.14
C ALA A 30 -21.21 -31.10 -13.42
N ASP A 31 -20.14 -30.55 -12.85
CA ASP A 31 -18.77 -31.04 -13.04
C ASP A 31 -18.32 -31.21 -14.51
N THR A 32 -19.05 -30.61 -15.44
CA THR A 32 -18.78 -30.73 -16.88
C THR A 32 -18.26 -29.46 -17.50
N LEU A 33 -18.86 -28.32 -17.19
CA LEU A 33 -18.54 -27.04 -17.79
C LEU A 33 -18.28 -25.97 -16.74
N ILE A 34 -17.33 -25.08 -17.04
CA ILE A 34 -17.05 -23.88 -16.28
C ILE A 34 -17.32 -22.68 -17.18
N PHE A 35 -18.13 -21.75 -16.68
CA PHE A 35 -18.36 -20.44 -17.27
C PHE A 35 -17.50 -19.43 -16.50
N GLU A 36 -16.68 -18.69 -17.20
CA GLU A 36 -15.84 -17.64 -16.59
C GLU A 36 -15.74 -16.43 -17.49
N LYS A 37 -15.44 -15.27 -16.88
CA LYS A 37 -15.14 -14.04 -17.61
C LYS A 37 -13.62 -13.91 -17.72
N TRP A 38 -13.09 -13.87 -18.93
CA TRP A 38 -11.69 -13.64 -19.22
C TRP A 38 -11.52 -12.40 -20.10
N LYS A 39 -10.83 -11.37 -19.59
CA LYS A 39 -10.62 -10.11 -20.33
C LYS A 39 -11.91 -9.58 -20.98
N ASP A 40 -12.95 -9.43 -20.18
CA ASP A 40 -14.29 -8.97 -20.58
C ASP A 40 -15.08 -9.85 -21.55
N LYS A 41 -14.56 -11.01 -21.89
CA LYS A 41 -15.26 -12.01 -22.72
C LYS A 41 -15.75 -13.17 -21.87
N GLN A 42 -16.98 -13.59 -22.12
CA GLN A 42 -17.51 -14.82 -21.54
C GLN A 42 -16.85 -16.02 -22.24
N THR A 43 -16.32 -16.94 -21.44
CA THR A 43 -15.70 -18.16 -21.94
C THR A 43 -16.31 -19.38 -21.26
N VAL A 44 -16.41 -20.45 -22.01
CA VAL A 44 -16.83 -21.77 -21.51
C VAL A 44 -15.71 -22.75 -21.74
N LYS A 45 -15.36 -23.47 -20.69
CA LYS A 45 -14.35 -24.53 -20.78
C LYS A 45 -14.84 -25.80 -20.09
N LYS A 46 -14.34 -26.93 -20.54
CA LYS A 46 -14.60 -28.20 -19.87
C LYS A 46 -14.00 -28.17 -18.46
N TYR A 47 -14.76 -28.61 -17.49
CA TYR A 47 -14.21 -28.82 -16.14
C TYR A 47 -13.16 -29.94 -16.19
N ALA A 48 -12.00 -29.65 -15.67
CA ALA A 48 -10.95 -30.64 -15.49
C ALA A 48 -10.39 -30.52 -14.06
N VAL A 49 -10.33 -31.62 -13.36
CA VAL A 49 -9.64 -31.69 -12.07
C VAL A 49 -8.15 -31.72 -12.33
N PRO A 50 -7.38 -30.68 -11.94
CA PRO A 50 -5.96 -30.69 -12.16
C PRO A 50 -5.29 -31.84 -11.40
N LYS A 51 -4.50 -32.63 -12.06
CA LYS A 51 -3.62 -33.58 -11.37
C LYS A 51 -2.60 -32.81 -10.55
N ASN A 52 -2.42 -33.20 -9.29
CA ASN A 52 -1.39 -32.65 -8.44
C ASN A 52 -0.21 -33.63 -8.37
N PRO A 53 0.78 -33.50 -9.26
CA PRO A 53 1.87 -34.48 -9.38
C PRO A 53 2.85 -34.46 -8.21
N LYS A 54 2.74 -33.45 -7.30
CA LYS A 54 3.61 -33.29 -6.13
C LYS A 54 5.11 -33.38 -6.49
N THR A 55 5.51 -32.78 -7.60
CA THR A 55 6.93 -32.78 -7.99
C THR A 55 7.78 -32.06 -6.94
N ALA A 56 9.06 -32.39 -6.84
CA ALA A 56 10.00 -31.77 -5.90
C ALA A 56 10.01 -30.23 -6.02
N LYS A 57 10.01 -29.70 -7.25
CA LYS A 57 9.93 -28.25 -7.51
C LYS A 57 8.64 -27.61 -7.00
N GLN A 58 7.52 -28.30 -7.15
CA GLN A 58 6.23 -27.80 -6.61
C GLN A 58 6.21 -27.83 -5.08
N GLN A 59 6.78 -28.84 -4.47
CA GLN A 59 6.90 -28.94 -3.01
C GLN A 59 7.77 -27.82 -2.45
N THR A 60 8.94 -27.58 -3.06
CA THR A 60 9.81 -26.45 -2.70
C THR A 60 9.09 -25.10 -2.83
N GLN A 61 8.36 -24.87 -3.93
CA GLN A 61 7.62 -23.61 -4.09
C GLN A 61 6.50 -23.47 -3.03
N ARG A 62 5.84 -24.55 -2.65
CA ARG A 62 4.81 -24.54 -1.59
C ARG A 62 5.42 -24.29 -0.22
N SER A 63 6.60 -24.84 0.08
CA SER A 63 7.27 -24.60 1.36
C SER A 63 7.65 -23.12 1.54
N PHE A 64 7.92 -22.37 0.47
CA PHE A 64 8.12 -20.93 0.54
C PHE A 64 6.83 -20.15 0.78
N MET A 65 5.68 -20.65 0.32
CA MET A 65 4.41 -19.94 0.46
C MET A 65 3.84 -19.96 1.87
N ALA A 66 3.97 -21.07 2.59
CA ALA A 66 3.38 -21.22 3.93
C ALA A 66 3.85 -20.12 4.91
N PRO A 67 5.17 -19.88 5.11
CA PRO A 67 5.64 -18.84 6.03
C PRO A 67 5.33 -17.42 5.55
N VAL A 68 5.06 -17.22 4.26
CA VAL A 68 4.66 -15.91 3.74
C VAL A 68 3.21 -15.61 4.09
N ILE A 69 2.32 -16.61 3.95
CA ILE A 69 0.91 -16.49 4.30
C ILE A 69 0.78 -16.21 5.80
N GLU A 70 1.50 -17.00 6.61
CA GLU A 70 1.54 -16.82 8.06
C GLU A 70 2.00 -15.42 8.45
N ALA A 71 3.09 -14.93 7.86
CA ALA A 71 3.61 -13.61 8.11
C ALA A 71 2.60 -12.50 7.79
N TRP A 72 1.92 -12.58 6.65
CA TRP A 72 0.93 -11.56 6.28
C TRP A 72 -0.21 -11.44 7.27
N HIS A 73 -0.60 -12.53 7.89
CA HIS A 73 -1.73 -12.58 8.83
C HIS A 73 -1.31 -12.33 10.28
N ASN A 74 -0.17 -12.86 10.69
CA ASN A 74 0.20 -12.99 12.11
C ASN A 74 1.38 -12.09 12.54
N ASP A 75 2.13 -11.49 11.62
CA ASP A 75 3.31 -10.67 11.97
C ASP A 75 2.94 -9.26 12.49
N GLY A 76 1.66 -8.90 12.54
CA GLY A 76 1.20 -7.61 13.06
C GLY A 76 1.17 -6.48 12.03
N TYR A 77 1.05 -6.80 10.74
CA TYR A 77 0.83 -5.78 9.71
C TYR A 77 -0.52 -5.09 9.89
N THR A 78 -0.51 -3.77 10.06
CA THR A 78 -1.71 -2.94 10.21
C THR A 78 -2.43 -2.76 8.87
N ILE A 79 -3.58 -2.11 8.91
CA ILE A 79 -4.34 -1.77 7.69
C ILE A 79 -3.50 -0.81 6.82
N GLU A 80 -2.85 0.17 7.44
CA GLU A 80 -1.98 1.15 6.79
C GLU A 80 -0.79 0.47 6.10
N ASP A 81 -0.17 -0.52 6.75
CA ASP A 81 0.92 -1.30 6.15
C ASP A 81 0.43 -2.07 4.91
N LYS A 82 -0.77 -2.66 4.96
CA LYS A 82 -1.38 -3.37 3.83
C LYS A 82 -1.75 -2.42 2.69
N GLU A 83 -2.25 -1.23 3.02
CA GLU A 83 -2.53 -0.18 2.03
C GLU A 83 -1.25 0.36 1.38
N ALA A 84 -0.17 0.48 2.13
CA ALA A 84 1.14 0.84 1.59
C ALA A 84 1.62 -0.16 0.53
N TRP A 85 1.42 -1.46 0.75
CA TRP A 85 1.71 -2.50 -0.23
C TRP A 85 0.78 -2.42 -1.46
N ASN A 86 -0.50 -2.10 -1.26
CA ASN A 86 -1.44 -1.88 -2.36
C ASN A 86 -1.06 -0.65 -3.20
N LEU A 87 -0.64 0.43 -2.55
CA LEU A 87 -0.13 1.62 -3.24
C LEU A 87 1.11 1.30 -4.07
N TYR A 88 2.04 0.52 -3.52
CA TYR A 88 3.21 0.04 -4.23
C TYR A 88 2.85 -0.74 -5.50
N ALA A 89 1.89 -1.68 -5.41
CA ALA A 89 1.40 -2.43 -6.56
C ALA A 89 0.81 -1.52 -7.66
N LYS A 90 0.04 -0.51 -7.25
CA LYS A 90 -0.55 0.50 -8.17
C LYS A 90 0.53 1.35 -8.87
N ILE A 91 1.58 1.74 -8.16
CA ILE A 91 2.67 2.56 -8.72
C ILE A 91 3.44 1.80 -9.80
N ILE A 92 3.74 0.52 -9.57
CA ILE A 92 4.45 -0.32 -10.55
C ILE A 92 3.55 -0.72 -11.73
N LYS A 93 2.25 -0.37 -11.70
CA LYS A 93 1.27 -0.71 -12.75
C LYS A 93 1.20 -2.22 -13.05
N VAL A 94 1.40 -3.05 -12.06
CA VAL A 94 1.22 -4.50 -12.15
C VAL A 94 -0.22 -4.83 -11.77
N ASN A 95 -0.88 -5.69 -12.53
CA ASN A 95 -2.19 -6.24 -12.17
C ASN A 95 -2.05 -7.22 -10.98
N ALA A 96 -1.58 -6.70 -9.85
CA ALA A 96 -1.32 -7.45 -8.63
C ALA A 96 -1.84 -6.67 -7.43
N THR A 97 -2.18 -7.39 -6.38
CA THR A 97 -2.53 -6.79 -5.08
C THR A 97 -1.27 -6.53 -4.26
N GLY A 98 -1.40 -5.73 -3.19
CA GLY A 98 -0.30 -5.53 -2.24
C GLY A 98 0.19 -6.83 -1.63
N TYR A 99 -0.72 -7.77 -1.35
CA TYR A 99 -0.38 -9.12 -0.91
C TYR A 99 0.55 -9.85 -1.90
N ASN A 100 0.26 -9.78 -3.20
CA ASN A 100 1.11 -10.41 -4.22
C ASN A 100 2.50 -9.77 -4.28
N MET A 101 2.59 -8.46 -4.07
CA MET A 101 3.89 -7.76 -4.01
C MET A 101 4.69 -8.17 -2.78
N PHE A 102 4.09 -8.15 -1.60
CA PHE A 102 4.70 -8.64 -0.37
C PHE A 102 5.21 -10.08 -0.52
N THR A 103 4.35 -10.97 -1.01
CA THR A 103 4.65 -12.37 -1.28
C THR A 103 5.86 -12.52 -2.20
N ARG A 104 5.91 -11.76 -3.29
CA ARG A 104 7.02 -11.78 -4.23
C ARG A 104 8.34 -11.43 -3.56
N PHE A 105 8.39 -10.36 -2.77
CA PHE A 105 9.62 -9.94 -2.10
C PHE A 105 10.07 -10.94 -1.04
N LYS A 106 9.16 -11.42 -0.22
CA LYS A 106 9.50 -12.37 0.85
C LYS A 106 9.94 -13.73 0.31
N ILE A 107 9.29 -14.23 -0.75
CA ILE A 107 9.74 -15.47 -1.42
C ILE A 107 11.12 -15.29 -2.06
N ASN A 108 11.39 -14.16 -2.70
CA ASN A 108 12.71 -13.90 -3.27
C ASN A 108 13.79 -13.85 -2.18
N ALA A 109 13.53 -13.23 -1.04
CA ALA A 109 14.43 -13.26 0.11
C ALA A 109 14.73 -14.69 0.56
N GLN A 110 13.72 -15.54 0.67
CA GLN A 110 13.88 -16.95 1.05
C GLN A 110 14.68 -17.75 0.01
N LYS A 111 14.44 -17.53 -1.28
CA LYS A 111 15.19 -18.19 -2.38
C LYS A 111 16.68 -17.82 -2.37
N GLU A 112 16.97 -16.59 -2.02
CA GLU A 112 18.33 -16.06 -1.93
C GLU A 112 18.96 -16.30 -0.55
N SER A 113 18.29 -17.04 0.34
CA SER A 113 18.71 -17.29 1.73
C SER A 113 19.05 -16.01 2.50
N LYS A 114 18.33 -14.92 2.20
CA LYS A 114 18.46 -13.63 2.88
C LYS A 114 17.47 -13.52 4.02
N THR A 115 17.81 -12.74 5.03
CA THR A 115 16.95 -12.49 6.18
C THR A 115 15.86 -11.48 5.87
N TRP A 116 14.73 -11.62 6.54
CA TRP A 116 13.57 -10.74 6.43
C TRP A 116 13.04 -10.41 7.82
N ALA A 117 13.45 -9.27 8.37
CA ALA A 117 12.90 -8.78 9.62
C ALA A 117 11.50 -8.20 9.40
N LYS A 118 10.70 -8.22 10.47
CA LYS A 118 9.36 -7.64 10.46
C LYS A 118 9.48 -6.12 10.54
N LEU A 119 8.99 -5.42 9.52
CA LEU A 119 8.80 -3.97 9.52
C LEU A 119 7.30 -3.71 9.51
N THR A 120 6.72 -3.47 10.67
CA THR A 120 5.27 -3.41 10.88
C THR A 120 4.86 -2.18 11.64
N ASN A 121 3.56 -1.86 11.66
CA ASN A 121 2.99 -0.75 12.41
C ASN A 121 3.73 0.58 12.13
N CYS A 122 3.83 0.94 10.86
CA CYS A 122 4.42 2.22 10.48
C CYS A 122 3.46 3.35 10.83
N GLN A 123 3.93 4.27 11.66
CA GLN A 123 3.15 5.44 12.09
C GLN A 123 3.85 6.72 11.65
N ILE A 124 3.05 7.70 11.26
CA ILE A 124 3.51 9.02 10.88
C ILE A 124 2.93 10.01 11.88
N THR A 125 3.79 10.72 12.60
CA THR A 125 3.41 11.66 13.65
C THR A 125 4.09 13.01 13.43
N ASN A 126 3.64 14.02 14.15
CA ASN A 126 4.23 15.37 14.14
C ASN A 126 4.41 15.93 12.71
N ILE A 127 3.38 15.80 11.87
CA ILE A 127 3.41 16.35 10.52
C ILE A 127 3.32 17.88 10.62
N THR A 128 4.37 18.56 10.14
CA THR A 128 4.46 20.02 10.05
C THR A 128 4.57 20.47 8.59
N GLY A 129 4.72 21.76 8.35
CA GLY A 129 5.02 22.28 7.01
C GLY A 129 6.39 21.86 6.49
N SER A 130 7.37 21.66 7.38
CA SER A 130 8.77 21.43 7.02
C SER A 130 9.29 20.04 7.40
N GLY A 131 8.51 19.20 8.09
CA GLY A 131 9.00 17.89 8.53
C GLY A 131 7.93 16.98 9.11
N CYS A 132 8.33 15.76 9.45
CA CYS A 132 7.52 14.79 10.19
C CYS A 132 8.40 13.75 10.89
N THR A 133 7.81 13.03 11.82
CA THR A 133 8.42 11.87 12.48
C THR A 133 7.75 10.60 11.99
N VAL A 134 8.55 9.64 11.56
CA VAL A 134 8.07 8.31 11.16
C VAL A 134 8.63 7.27 12.13
N THR A 135 7.78 6.38 12.61
CA THR A 135 8.19 5.26 13.49
C THR A 135 7.74 3.95 12.86
N VAL A 136 8.55 2.91 13.01
CA VAL A 136 8.22 1.55 12.56
C VAL A 136 8.70 0.54 13.59
N ASN A 137 7.91 -0.49 13.83
CA ASN A 137 8.33 -1.58 14.71
C ASN A 137 9.37 -2.45 14.00
N VAL A 138 10.47 -2.67 14.69
CA VAL A 138 11.56 -3.55 14.25
C VAL A 138 11.95 -4.43 15.44
N PRO A 139 11.73 -5.74 15.41
CA PRO A 139 11.87 -6.60 16.59
C PRO A 139 13.32 -6.76 17.07
N ILE A 140 14.29 -6.49 16.23
CA ILE A 140 15.72 -6.64 16.50
C ILE A 140 16.42 -5.37 16.03
N ASP A 141 17.46 -4.96 16.75
CA ASP A 141 18.30 -3.82 16.34
C ASP A 141 18.88 -4.07 14.94
N LYS A 142 18.33 -3.37 13.99
CA LYS A 142 18.72 -3.43 12.59
C LYS A 142 18.82 -2.01 12.04
N THR A 143 19.89 -1.73 11.36
CA THR A 143 20.03 -0.48 10.63
C THR A 143 18.93 -0.36 9.58
N SER A 144 18.04 0.58 9.77
CA SER A 144 16.94 0.86 8.86
C SER A 144 17.15 2.22 8.21
N VAL A 145 16.83 2.30 6.93
CA VAL A 145 16.91 3.54 6.14
C VAL A 145 15.55 3.81 5.52
N LEU A 146 15.08 5.02 5.67
CA LEU A 146 13.87 5.53 5.06
C LEU A 146 14.25 6.28 3.77
N PHE A 147 13.60 5.94 2.67
CA PHE A 147 13.73 6.58 1.36
C PHE A 147 12.47 7.37 1.06
N PHE A 148 12.60 8.64 0.69
CA PHE A 148 11.44 9.49 0.45
C PHE A 148 11.63 10.44 -0.73
N GLY A 149 10.51 11.01 -1.19
CA GLY A 149 10.47 12.00 -2.27
C GLY A 149 9.06 12.50 -2.53
N SER A 150 8.94 13.57 -3.30
CA SER A 150 7.65 14.12 -3.74
C SER A 150 7.05 13.35 -4.93
N SER A 151 7.85 12.56 -5.63
CA SER A 151 7.39 11.72 -6.74
C SER A 151 7.18 10.27 -6.29
N LYS A 152 6.13 9.63 -6.81
CA LYS A 152 5.79 8.22 -6.53
C LYS A 152 6.89 7.23 -6.95
N VAL A 153 7.70 7.59 -7.93
CA VAL A 153 8.72 6.72 -8.54
C VAL A 153 10.14 7.14 -8.23
N ALA A 154 10.33 8.35 -7.71
CA ALA A 154 11.64 8.96 -7.46
C ALA A 154 11.81 9.22 -5.95
N LEU A 155 12.28 8.21 -5.22
CA LEU A 155 12.48 8.23 -3.78
C LEU A 155 13.99 8.21 -3.49
N TYR A 156 14.67 9.34 -3.71
CA TYR A 156 16.14 9.42 -3.65
C TYR A 156 16.68 9.94 -2.32
N LYS A 157 15.88 10.75 -1.60
CA LYS A 157 16.30 11.29 -0.31
C LYS A 157 16.28 10.17 0.72
N GLN A 158 17.27 10.15 1.63
CA GLN A 158 17.45 9.09 2.60
C GLN A 158 17.58 9.68 4.00
N VAL A 159 17.02 8.97 4.97
CA VAL A 159 17.20 9.25 6.41
C VAL A 159 17.47 7.94 7.11
N SER A 160 18.54 7.88 7.91
CA SER A 160 18.84 6.73 8.76
C SER A 160 17.95 6.74 9.99
N GLY A 161 17.42 5.58 10.35
CA GLY A 161 16.61 5.40 11.55
C GLY A 161 17.48 5.28 12.79
N VAL A 162 16.95 5.79 13.90
CA VAL A 162 17.49 5.56 15.25
C VAL A 162 16.67 4.44 15.90
N PHE A 163 17.34 3.32 16.20
CA PHE A 163 16.68 2.20 16.88
C PHE A 163 16.61 2.43 18.39
N SER A 164 15.44 2.22 18.96
CA SER A 164 15.23 2.26 20.42
C SER A 164 14.03 1.39 20.78
N SER A 165 14.22 0.51 21.76
CA SER A 165 13.12 -0.28 22.37
C SER A 165 12.19 -0.99 21.37
N GLY A 166 12.76 -1.60 20.32
CA GLY A 166 11.96 -2.34 19.33
C GLY A 166 11.34 -1.48 18.23
N HIS A 167 11.71 -0.19 18.15
CA HIS A 167 11.23 0.74 17.13
C HIS A 167 12.41 1.43 16.44
N SER A 168 12.28 1.71 15.16
CA SER A 168 13.16 2.65 14.46
C SER A 168 12.40 3.95 14.20
N THR A 169 13.00 5.07 14.62
CA THR A 169 12.44 6.41 14.46
C THR A 169 13.23 7.19 13.42
N PHE A 170 12.54 7.85 12.53
CA PHE A 170 13.10 8.67 11.45
C PHE A 170 12.57 10.10 11.58
N LEU A 171 13.48 11.07 11.67
CA LEU A 171 13.15 12.49 11.63
C LEU A 171 13.37 13.00 10.20
N ILE A 172 12.31 13.39 9.55
CA ILE A 172 12.35 13.95 8.19
C ILE A 172 12.21 15.47 8.32
N SER A 173 13.14 16.21 7.73
CA SER A 173 13.14 17.67 7.74
C SER A 173 13.44 18.23 6.35
N GLY A 174 13.26 19.53 6.15
CA GLY A 174 13.49 20.18 4.87
C GLY A 174 12.48 19.76 3.79
N LEU A 175 11.23 19.61 4.20
CA LEU A 175 10.09 19.35 3.32
C LEU A 175 9.46 20.68 2.88
N ASP A 176 8.86 20.68 1.69
CA ASP A 176 8.04 21.77 1.20
C ASP A 176 6.64 21.69 1.80
N GLU A 177 6.08 22.85 2.11
CA GLU A 177 4.72 22.96 2.63
C GLU A 177 3.67 22.48 1.64
N PHE A 178 2.54 22.02 2.18
CA PHE A 178 1.35 21.59 1.43
C PHE A 178 1.65 20.56 0.33
N THR A 179 2.79 19.86 0.44
CA THR A 179 3.30 18.92 -0.56
C THR A 179 3.08 17.49 -0.15
N ARG A 180 2.70 16.65 -1.09
CA ARG A 180 2.54 15.21 -0.85
C ARG A 180 3.87 14.51 -1.04
N TYR A 181 4.26 13.74 -0.02
CA TYR A 181 5.45 12.91 -0.04
C TYR A 181 5.12 11.43 -0.02
N PHE A 182 6.01 10.66 -0.59
CA PHE A 182 5.97 9.20 -0.62
C PHE A 182 7.25 8.67 0.00
N PHE A 183 7.15 7.55 0.74
CA PHE A 183 8.34 6.94 1.34
C PHE A 183 8.17 5.43 1.51
N TYR A 184 9.29 4.74 1.65
CA TYR A 184 9.36 3.37 2.11
C TYR A 184 10.57 3.19 3.01
N ILE A 185 10.54 2.16 3.85
CA ILE A 185 11.62 1.82 4.77
C ILE A 185 12.24 0.51 4.32
N LYS A 186 13.56 0.42 4.39
CA LYS A 186 14.32 -0.77 4.06
C LYS A 186 15.39 -0.99 5.11
N ASN A 187 15.64 -2.26 5.49
CA ASN A 187 16.79 -2.60 6.30
C ASN A 187 18.07 -2.55 5.46
N ALA A 188 19.11 -1.94 6.03
CA ALA A 188 20.42 -1.80 5.39
C ALA A 188 21.46 -2.75 5.95
N SER A 189 21.12 -3.59 6.93
CA SER A 189 22.05 -4.59 7.51
C SER A 189 22.44 -5.63 6.47
N ALA A 190 23.63 -6.13 6.55
CA ALA A 190 24.14 -7.16 5.65
C ALA A 190 23.25 -8.42 5.69
N GLY A 191 22.90 -8.94 4.52
CA GLY A 191 22.02 -10.11 4.39
C GLY A 191 20.54 -9.86 4.66
N GLU A 192 20.15 -8.67 5.09
CA GLU A 192 18.76 -8.29 5.35
C GLU A 192 18.17 -7.58 4.13
N VAL A 193 16.99 -8.00 3.71
CA VAL A 193 16.33 -7.42 2.52
C VAL A 193 14.89 -7.00 2.80
N ALA A 194 14.47 -6.99 4.06
CA ALA A 194 13.15 -6.58 4.43
C ALA A 194 12.89 -5.12 4.04
N ARG A 195 11.70 -4.89 3.54
CA ARG A 195 11.21 -3.56 3.19
C ARG A 195 9.72 -3.45 3.46
N THR A 196 9.25 -2.21 3.54
CA THR A 196 7.82 -1.90 3.59
C THR A 196 7.23 -1.64 2.20
N GLY A 197 5.91 -1.52 2.13
CA GLY A 197 5.23 -0.89 0.99
C GLY A 197 5.59 0.58 0.85
N ILE A 198 4.87 1.31 0.00
CA ILE A 198 5.04 2.77 -0.15
C ILE A 198 3.92 3.45 0.62
N TYR A 199 4.29 4.28 1.58
CA TYR A 199 3.38 5.14 2.34
C TYR A 199 3.31 6.52 1.70
N THR A 200 2.28 7.29 2.05
CA THR A 200 2.14 8.67 1.64
C THR A 200 1.63 9.53 2.79
N PHE A 201 2.13 10.74 2.87
CA PHE A 201 1.60 11.78 3.74
C PHE A 201 1.62 13.11 3.01
N LYS A 202 0.94 14.11 3.57
CA LYS A 202 0.95 15.47 3.07
C LYS A 202 1.38 16.39 4.19
N THR A 203 2.37 17.25 3.93
CA THR A 203 2.76 18.30 4.84
C THR A 203 1.62 19.30 5.01
N VAL A 204 1.49 19.85 6.20
CA VAL A 204 0.53 20.92 6.47
C VAL A 204 1.10 22.24 5.96
N VAL A 205 0.26 23.25 5.87
CA VAL A 205 0.74 24.61 5.69
C VAL A 205 1.47 24.97 6.98
N GLY A 206 2.73 25.33 6.91
CA GLY A 206 3.45 25.86 8.06
C GLY A 206 2.69 27.08 8.56
N GLY A 207 2.62 27.26 9.87
CA GLY A 207 2.02 28.45 10.47
C GLY A 207 2.82 29.72 10.13
N GLY A 208 2.99 29.97 8.83
CA GLY A 208 3.43 31.24 8.33
C GLY A 208 2.24 32.18 8.30
N PHE A 209 2.43 33.34 8.86
CA PHE A 209 1.48 34.45 8.92
C PHE A 209 0.84 34.74 7.54
N GLY A 210 -0.16 33.95 7.17
CA GLY A 210 -1.03 34.36 6.08
C GLY A 210 -1.82 35.56 6.53
N TRP A 211 -1.96 36.54 5.66
CA TRP A 211 -2.77 37.73 5.90
C TRP A 211 -4.23 37.39 6.22
N PHE A 212 -4.60 36.13 6.11
CA PHE A 212 -5.94 35.58 6.40
C PHE A 212 -5.86 34.47 7.46
N VAL A 213 -5.29 34.77 8.61
CA VAL A 213 -5.33 33.89 9.76
C VAL A 213 -6.61 34.16 10.55
N VAL A 214 -7.41 33.13 10.68
CA VAL A 214 -8.48 32.94 11.67
C VAL A 214 -9.11 34.24 12.17
N GLY A 215 -10.30 34.50 11.71
CA GLY A 215 -11.13 35.56 12.30
C GLY A 215 -11.53 36.69 11.38
N TRP A 216 -11.07 36.76 10.12
CA TRP A 216 -11.53 37.83 9.25
C TRP A 216 -12.97 37.64 8.79
N PHE A 217 -13.44 36.42 8.69
CA PHE A 217 -14.82 36.08 8.38
C PHE A 217 -15.29 34.91 9.23
N SER A 218 -15.22 35.03 10.53
CA SER A 218 -15.73 34.01 11.44
C SER A 218 -17.20 34.20 11.70
N TYR A 219 -18.03 33.97 10.71
CA TYR A 219 -19.44 33.73 10.95
C TYR A 219 -19.92 32.60 10.03
N GLY A 220 -19.98 31.39 10.62
CA GLY A 220 -20.61 30.23 10.00
C GLY A 220 -19.84 29.67 8.79
N ASP A 221 -19.41 28.49 8.89
CA ASP A 221 -19.08 27.48 7.85
C ASP A 221 -18.12 27.80 6.69
N TRP A 222 -17.60 29.02 6.57
CA TRP A 222 -16.73 29.40 5.45
C TRP A 222 -15.23 29.33 5.75
N PHE A 223 -14.83 29.38 7.03
CA PHE A 223 -13.45 29.40 7.43
C PHE A 223 -13.22 28.52 8.65
N TYR A 224 -12.11 27.81 8.66
CA TYR A 224 -11.71 26.91 9.74
C TYR A 224 -11.54 27.67 11.06
N ASP A 225 -12.32 27.31 12.05
CA ASP A 225 -12.23 27.79 13.42
C ASP A 225 -11.23 26.94 14.22
N GLY A 226 -9.94 27.12 13.91
CA GLY A 226 -8.86 26.50 14.68
C GLY A 226 -8.45 27.36 15.88
N PRO A 227 -7.75 26.79 16.89
CA PRO A 227 -7.27 27.56 18.03
C PRO A 227 -6.37 28.71 17.55
N ALA A 228 -6.71 29.92 17.96
CA ALA A 228 -5.98 31.13 17.64
C ALA A 228 -4.53 31.05 18.17
N LEU A 229 -3.62 30.65 17.30
CA LEU A 229 -2.19 30.68 17.57
C LEU A 229 -1.63 31.95 16.96
N VAL A 230 -1.55 33.01 17.71
CA VAL A 230 -0.77 34.22 17.52
C VAL A 230 -1.59 35.51 17.31
N PRO A 231 -1.23 36.59 17.95
CA PRO A 231 -1.83 37.90 17.73
C PRO A 231 -1.41 38.46 16.35
N GLY A 232 -2.28 38.32 15.38
CA GLY A 232 -2.17 39.05 14.12
C GLY A 232 -2.61 40.49 14.29
N TRP A 233 -2.36 41.36 13.29
CA TRP A 233 -2.72 42.75 13.26
C TRP A 233 -4.24 43.02 13.39
N PHE A 234 -5.04 41.98 13.29
CA PHE A 234 -6.50 42.02 13.47
C PHE A 234 -6.89 41.25 14.72
N ILE A 235 -6.79 41.90 15.87
CA ILE A 235 -7.32 41.38 17.13
C ILE A 235 -8.84 41.30 17.03
N ALA A 236 -9.40 40.20 17.50
CA ALA A 236 -10.84 40.08 17.71
C ALA A 236 -11.35 41.31 18.40
N GLY A 237 -12.26 42.07 17.73
CA GLY A 237 -12.79 43.30 18.30
C GLY A 237 -12.86 44.46 17.32
N TRP A 238 -12.16 44.42 16.17
CA TRP A 238 -12.31 45.51 15.16
C TRP A 238 -13.61 45.43 14.35
N PHE A 239 -14.20 44.24 14.33
CA PHE A 239 -15.54 44.04 13.76
C PHE A 239 -16.41 43.38 14.82
N ASP A 240 -16.69 44.12 15.89
CA ASP A 240 -17.65 43.65 16.86
C ASP A 240 -19.06 43.73 16.25
N VAL A 241 -19.84 42.66 16.48
CA VAL A 241 -21.16 42.39 15.89
C VAL A 241 -22.22 43.49 16.27
N GLY A 242 -21.85 44.67 16.55
CA GLY A 242 -22.75 45.75 16.90
C GLY A 242 -22.41 47.09 16.31
N GLY A 243 -21.29 47.22 15.59
CA GLY A 243 -20.81 48.56 15.30
C GLY A 243 -21.05 49.11 13.90
N TRP A 244 -21.17 48.29 12.85
CA TRP A 244 -21.19 48.84 11.47
C TRP A 244 -22.23 48.24 10.52
N PHE A 245 -23.01 47.26 10.96
CA PHE A 245 -24.08 46.67 10.13
C PHE A 245 -25.36 46.39 10.92
N SER A 246 -25.73 47.27 11.87
CA SER A 246 -27.09 47.36 12.38
C SER A 246 -27.80 48.47 11.63
N GLU A 247 -28.40 48.11 10.52
CA GLU A 247 -29.61 48.47 9.85
C GLU A 247 -29.55 48.02 8.40
#